data_4d7faa0b7e1f6a4dc5c7b376abaec7f9
#
_entry.id   4d7faa0b7e1f6a4dc5c7b376abaec7f9
#
_cell.length_a   1.000
_cell.length_b   1.000
_cell.length_c   1.000
_cell.angle_alpha   90.00
_cell.angle_beta   90.00
_cell.angle_gamma   90.00
#
_symmetry.space_group_name_H-M   'P 1'
#
loop_
_entity.id
_entity.type
_entity.pdbx_description
1 polymer ?
#
loop_
_entity_poly.entity_id
_entity_poly.type
_entity_poly.pdbx_seq_one_letter_code
_entity_poly.pdbx_strand_id
1 'polypeptide(L)'
;MVSWRFGYFPLDTDFLSDRKVRKIINACGPNSVTILICLLCNIYKDKGYYIVWDKEMPFDIADIVGVSEGAVSEVVKKALQVELFDNTLYRKFHILSSRGIQNRFKSCTSKRKDVEIIPDFWINDVNNSIIDVNNSINVGDNEQSKVNKRKSSPPHIRVGELFPANSFFDKSLDDCYA
;
A
#
# COMPACT_ATOMS: atom_id res chain seq x y z
N MET A 1 -13.31 20.76 3.37
CA MET A 1 -12.19 19.79 3.48
C MET A 1 -12.68 18.45 2.99
N VAL A 2 -12.25 17.99 1.84
CA VAL A 2 -12.62 16.67 1.32
C VAL A 2 -11.79 15.62 2.07
N SER A 3 -12.44 14.84 2.92
CA SER A 3 -11.77 13.74 3.64
C SER A 3 -11.49 12.59 2.69
N TRP A 4 -10.23 12.34 2.38
CA TRP A 4 -9.77 11.25 1.52
C TRP A 4 -9.68 9.95 2.31
N ARG A 5 -10.82 9.32 2.62
CA ARG A 5 -10.84 8.04 3.29
C ARG A 5 -10.88 6.90 2.26
N PHE A 6 -9.81 6.12 2.19
CA PHE A 6 -9.86 4.85 1.50
C PHE A 6 -10.50 3.81 2.42
N GLY A 7 -11.56 3.13 1.95
CA GLY A 7 -12.16 2.01 2.67
C GLY A 7 -11.29 0.75 2.63
N TYR A 8 -10.34 0.69 1.68
CA TYR A 8 -9.34 -0.38 1.52
C TYR A 8 -8.13 0.16 0.77
N PHE A 9 -7.00 -0.52 0.90
CA PHE A 9 -5.80 -0.25 0.11
C PHE A 9 -5.21 -1.56 -0.43
N PRO A 10 -4.54 -1.53 -1.61
CA PRO A 10 -3.89 -2.70 -2.15
C PRO A 10 -2.62 -3.01 -1.34
N LEU A 11 -2.52 -4.24 -0.83
CA LEU A 11 -1.30 -4.79 -0.27
C LEU A 11 -0.70 -5.76 -1.28
N ASP A 12 0.60 -5.64 -1.55
CA ASP A 12 1.27 -6.53 -2.49
C ASP A 12 1.27 -7.97 -1.97
N THR A 13 1.04 -8.94 -2.82
CA THR A 13 0.98 -10.36 -2.45
C THR A 13 2.32 -10.88 -1.95
N ASP A 14 3.43 -10.24 -2.33
CA ASP A 14 4.79 -10.54 -1.91
C ASP A 14 5.26 -9.71 -0.70
N PHE A 15 4.36 -8.95 -0.06
CA PHE A 15 4.69 -8.09 1.09
C PHE A 15 5.53 -8.79 2.16
N LEU A 16 5.18 -10.03 2.54
CA LEU A 16 5.93 -10.79 3.54
C LEU A 16 7.26 -11.34 3.01
N SER A 17 7.39 -11.49 1.70
CA SER A 17 8.63 -11.92 1.04
C SER A 17 9.57 -10.76 0.72
N ASP A 18 9.08 -9.52 0.79
CA ASP A 18 9.89 -8.33 0.54
C ASP A 18 11.13 -8.31 1.44
N ARG A 19 12.28 -8.02 0.86
CA ARG A 19 13.57 -8.06 1.57
C ARG A 19 13.64 -7.07 2.73
N LYS A 20 13.00 -5.91 2.61
CA LYS A 20 12.99 -4.87 3.66
C LYS A 20 12.09 -5.32 4.81
N VAL A 21 10.89 -5.84 4.49
CA VAL A 21 9.95 -6.38 5.48
C VAL A 21 10.56 -7.56 6.23
N ARG A 22 11.20 -8.50 5.54
CA ARG A 22 11.90 -9.62 6.19
C ARG A 22 13.01 -9.17 7.13
N LYS A 23 13.78 -8.13 6.78
CA LYS A 23 14.80 -7.57 7.67
C LYS A 23 14.20 -6.95 8.94
N ILE A 24 12.99 -6.36 8.83
CA ILE A 24 12.28 -5.82 9.98
C ILE A 24 11.79 -6.96 10.86
N ILE A 25 11.14 -7.97 10.29
CA ILE A 25 10.64 -9.15 11.01
C ILE A 25 11.79 -9.85 11.79
N ASN A 26 12.94 -10.04 11.14
CA ASN A 26 14.09 -10.67 11.76
C ASN A 26 14.69 -9.85 12.91
N ALA A 27 14.60 -8.52 12.86
CA ALA A 27 15.15 -7.64 13.87
C ALA A 27 14.19 -7.37 15.03
N CYS A 28 12.90 -7.20 14.74
CA CYS A 28 11.88 -6.73 15.69
C CYS A 28 10.85 -7.82 16.07
N GLY A 29 10.96 -9.00 15.48
CA GLY A 29 10.04 -10.12 15.76
C GLY A 29 8.73 -10.09 14.95
N PRO A 30 7.88 -11.10 15.12
CA PRO A 30 6.69 -11.32 14.28
C PRO A 30 5.62 -10.24 14.42
N ASN A 31 5.48 -9.61 15.59
CA ASN A 31 4.52 -8.53 15.81
C ASN A 31 4.78 -7.30 14.92
N SER A 32 6.00 -7.17 14.37
CA SER A 32 6.33 -6.10 13.43
C SER A 32 5.47 -6.10 12.17
N VAL A 33 4.97 -7.25 11.74
CA VAL A 33 4.05 -7.35 10.59
C VAL A 33 2.75 -6.63 10.88
N THR A 34 2.14 -6.89 12.05
CA THR A 34 0.89 -6.25 12.47
C THR A 34 1.09 -4.74 12.65
N ILE A 35 2.22 -4.33 13.23
CA ILE A 35 2.59 -2.92 13.37
C ILE A 35 2.69 -2.25 11.99
N LEU A 36 3.38 -2.86 11.03
CA LEU A 36 3.53 -2.32 9.67
C LEU A 36 2.18 -2.21 8.95
N ILE A 37 1.32 -3.22 9.08
CA ILE A 37 -0.03 -3.19 8.49
C ILE A 37 -0.87 -2.08 9.15
N CYS A 38 -0.81 -1.94 10.48
CA CYS A 38 -1.51 -0.86 11.20
C CYS A 38 -1.03 0.52 10.73
N LEU A 39 0.27 0.73 10.55
CA LEU A 39 0.85 1.95 9.98
C LEU A 39 0.31 2.23 8.57
N LEU A 40 0.31 1.23 7.69
CA LEU A 40 -0.24 1.38 6.34
C LEU A 40 -1.73 1.71 6.36
N CYS A 41 -2.51 1.06 7.22
CA CYS A 41 -3.93 1.38 7.42
C CYS A 41 -4.12 2.85 7.80
N ASN A 42 -3.33 3.36 8.75
CA ASN A 42 -3.42 4.76 9.18
C ASN A 42 -3.01 5.73 8.07
N ILE A 43 -1.93 5.44 7.32
CA ILE A 43 -1.49 6.24 6.19
C ILE A 43 -2.60 6.37 5.14
N TYR A 44 -3.19 5.25 4.71
CA TYR A 44 -4.21 5.25 3.67
C TYR A 44 -5.57 5.78 4.16
N LYS A 45 -5.89 5.59 5.45
CA LYS A 45 -7.14 6.09 6.04
C LYS A 45 -7.15 7.60 6.18
N ASP A 46 -6.03 8.24 6.52
CA ASP A 46 -5.96 9.70 6.75
C ASP A 46 -5.70 10.46 5.44
N LYS A 47 -4.46 10.58 5.02
CA LYS A 47 -4.05 11.38 3.85
C LYS A 47 -3.85 10.56 2.58
N GLY A 48 -3.77 9.24 2.72
CA GLY A 48 -3.64 8.29 1.63
C GLY A 48 -2.21 8.09 1.13
N TYR A 49 -1.27 8.98 1.38
CA TYR A 49 0.11 8.87 0.92
C TYR A 49 1.18 9.22 1.96
N TYR A 50 0.79 9.74 3.12
CA TYR A 50 1.68 9.95 4.26
C TYR A 50 0.90 9.98 5.57
N ILE A 51 1.61 9.85 6.69
CA ILE A 51 1.09 10.11 8.03
C ILE A 51 2.14 10.91 8.82
N VAL A 52 1.68 11.82 9.67
CA VAL A 52 2.55 12.55 10.60
C VAL A 52 2.96 11.61 11.72
N TRP A 53 4.26 11.51 11.97
CA TRP A 53 4.82 10.74 13.07
C TRP A 53 5.05 11.66 14.26
N ASP A 54 4.04 11.82 15.08
CA ASP A 54 4.06 12.61 16.30
C ASP A 54 4.29 11.75 17.56
N LYS A 55 4.16 12.33 18.73
CA LYS A 55 4.39 11.65 20.01
C LYS A 55 3.28 10.69 20.40
N GLU A 56 2.06 10.91 19.92
CA GLU A 56 0.88 10.10 20.25
C GLU A 56 0.79 8.85 19.35
N MET A 57 1.34 8.91 18.15
CA MET A 57 1.25 7.83 17.17
C MET A 57 1.79 6.49 17.67
N PRO A 58 2.94 6.41 18.39
CA PRO A 58 3.41 5.14 18.96
C PRO A 58 2.41 4.53 19.94
N PHE A 59 1.76 5.34 20.76
CA PHE A 59 0.73 4.91 21.70
C PHE A 59 -0.50 4.36 20.97
N ASP A 60 -1.04 5.12 20.01
CA ASP A 60 -2.23 4.74 19.25
C ASP A 60 -2.05 3.38 18.54
N ILE A 61 -0.88 3.16 17.95
CA ILE A 61 -0.58 1.90 17.27
C ILE A 61 -0.36 0.77 18.28
N ALA A 62 0.32 1.06 19.40
CA ALA A 62 0.59 0.10 20.45
C ALA A 62 -0.70 -0.44 21.06
N ASP A 63 -1.67 0.44 21.33
CA ASP A 63 -3.00 0.11 21.86
C ASP A 63 -3.77 -0.79 20.89
N ILE A 64 -3.81 -0.46 19.60
CA ILE A 64 -4.49 -1.27 18.57
C ILE A 64 -3.86 -2.65 18.41
N VAL A 65 -2.53 -2.74 18.43
CA VAL A 65 -1.80 -3.98 18.14
C VAL A 65 -1.62 -4.84 19.41
N GLY A 66 -1.71 -4.25 20.60
CA GLY A 66 -1.46 -4.93 21.86
C GLY A 66 0.03 -5.14 22.15
N VAL A 67 0.87 -4.15 21.85
CA VAL A 67 2.32 -4.16 22.08
C VAL A 67 2.76 -2.93 22.87
N SER A 68 4.04 -2.83 23.24
CA SER A 68 4.56 -1.62 23.88
C SER A 68 4.86 -0.53 22.83
N GLU A 69 4.76 0.74 23.20
CA GLU A 69 5.16 1.88 22.38
C GLU A 69 6.63 1.80 21.92
N GLY A 70 7.49 1.25 22.81
CA GLY A 70 8.89 1.00 22.47
C GLY A 70 9.06 0.02 21.32
N ALA A 71 8.23 -1.04 21.25
CA ALA A 71 8.26 -1.99 20.14
C ALA A 71 7.81 -1.32 18.82
N VAL A 72 6.79 -0.46 18.85
CA VAL A 72 6.34 0.32 17.69
C VAL A 72 7.45 1.25 17.21
N SER A 73 8.08 1.98 18.13
CA SER A 73 9.19 2.89 17.82
C SER A 73 10.40 2.17 17.23
N GLU A 74 10.72 0.97 17.71
CA GLU A 74 11.78 0.13 17.16
C GLU A 74 11.49 -0.34 15.73
N VAL A 75 10.25 -0.76 15.47
CA VAL A 75 9.83 -1.15 14.12
C VAL A 75 9.95 0.02 13.15
N VAL A 76 9.50 1.21 13.52
CA VAL A 76 9.60 2.41 12.68
C VAL A 76 11.06 2.79 12.45
N LYS A 77 11.89 2.78 13.50
CA LYS A 77 13.34 3.02 13.37
C LYS A 77 13.99 2.02 12.42
N LYS A 78 13.63 0.74 12.52
CA LYS A 78 14.14 -0.29 11.62
C LYS A 78 13.61 -0.12 10.20
N ALA A 79 12.35 0.25 10.03
CA ALA A 79 11.76 0.54 8.72
C ALA A 79 12.45 1.70 8.00
N LEU A 80 12.82 2.75 8.73
CA LEU A 80 13.65 3.85 8.22
C LEU A 80 15.06 3.38 7.85
N GLN A 81 15.69 2.57 8.70
CA GLN A 81 17.04 2.04 8.46
C GLN A 81 17.12 1.18 7.20
N VAL A 82 16.09 0.39 6.91
CA VAL A 82 16.02 -0.44 5.69
C VAL A 82 15.40 0.30 4.50
N GLU A 83 15.11 1.58 4.65
CA GLU A 83 14.50 2.44 3.62
C GLU A 83 13.12 1.94 3.14
N LEU A 84 12.33 1.34 4.04
CA LEU A 84 10.92 1.05 3.78
C LEU A 84 10.14 2.35 3.73
N PHE A 85 10.45 3.29 4.64
CA PHE A 85 10.02 4.68 4.61
C PHE A 85 11.16 5.61 4.21
N ASP A 86 10.83 6.75 3.62
CA ASP A 86 11.81 7.73 3.16
C ASP A 86 12.43 8.51 4.33
N ASN A 87 13.75 8.46 4.44
CA ASN A 87 14.49 9.13 5.50
C ASN A 87 14.49 10.65 5.37
N THR A 88 14.41 11.19 4.16
CA THR A 88 14.43 12.63 3.92
C THR A 88 13.12 13.26 4.40
N LEU A 89 12.00 12.65 4.06
CA LEU A 89 10.68 13.09 4.51
C LEU A 89 10.54 12.99 6.03
N TYR A 90 11.04 11.91 6.60
CA TYR A 90 11.03 11.74 8.06
C TYR A 90 11.85 12.81 8.78
N ARG A 91 13.09 13.07 8.32
CA ARG A 91 13.97 14.07 8.96
C ARG A 91 13.49 15.51 8.81
N LYS A 92 12.92 15.87 7.65
CA LYS A 92 12.46 17.24 7.37
C LYS A 92 11.10 17.56 7.96
N PHE A 93 10.18 16.61 7.88
CA PHE A 93 8.75 16.87 8.12
C PHE A 93 8.14 15.98 9.19
N HIS A 94 8.89 15.02 9.74
CA HIS A 94 8.39 14.02 10.69
C HIS A 94 7.18 13.26 10.14
N ILE A 95 7.21 12.88 8.86
CA ILE A 95 6.17 12.08 8.22
C ILE A 95 6.71 10.72 7.77
N LEU A 96 5.85 9.71 7.81
CA LEU A 96 6.12 8.40 7.23
C LEU A 96 5.44 8.31 5.87
N SER A 97 6.24 8.11 4.84
CA SER A 97 5.84 7.88 3.46
C SER A 97 6.91 7.09 2.73
N SER A 98 6.58 6.59 1.56
CA SER A 98 7.55 5.96 0.66
C SER A 98 7.08 6.08 -0.79
N ARG A 99 8.01 5.89 -1.74
CA ARG A 99 7.68 5.84 -3.17
C ARG A 99 6.59 4.81 -3.50
N GLY A 100 6.64 3.62 -2.88
CA GLY A 100 5.63 2.58 -3.08
C GLY A 100 4.25 3.01 -2.62
N ILE A 101 4.16 3.68 -1.46
CA ILE A 101 2.90 4.22 -0.93
C ILE A 101 2.35 5.29 -1.87
N GLN A 102 3.19 6.23 -2.32
CA GLN A 102 2.78 7.31 -3.21
C GLN A 102 2.34 6.81 -4.60
N ASN A 103 3.04 5.82 -5.16
CA ASN A 103 2.64 5.20 -6.42
C ASN A 103 1.30 4.49 -6.33
N ARG A 104 1.03 3.77 -5.23
CA ARG A 104 -0.29 3.16 -4.99
C ARG A 104 -1.38 4.22 -4.83
N PHE A 105 -1.11 5.27 -4.09
CA PHE A 105 -2.02 6.42 -3.96
C PHE A 105 -2.35 7.02 -5.32
N LYS A 106 -1.35 7.31 -6.16
CA LYS A 106 -1.52 7.82 -7.52
C LYS A 106 -2.37 6.88 -8.38
N SER A 107 -2.12 5.58 -8.32
CA SER A 107 -2.90 4.58 -9.05
C SER A 107 -4.36 4.54 -8.59
N CYS A 108 -4.60 4.57 -7.28
CA CYS A 108 -5.96 4.55 -6.71
C CYS A 108 -6.74 5.85 -6.96
N THR A 109 -6.04 6.96 -7.17
CA THR A 109 -6.65 8.28 -7.38
C THR A 109 -6.67 8.72 -8.84
N SER A 110 -6.14 7.92 -9.78
CA SER A 110 -5.99 8.28 -11.19
C SER A 110 -7.27 8.73 -11.90
N LYS A 111 -8.43 8.26 -11.45
CA LYS A 111 -9.75 8.63 -11.99
C LYS A 111 -10.42 9.81 -11.26
N ARG A 112 -9.77 10.36 -10.23
CA ARG A 112 -10.31 11.45 -9.42
C ARG A 112 -9.75 12.79 -9.88
N LYS A 113 -10.60 13.80 -9.99
CA LYS A 113 -10.19 15.13 -10.50
C LYS A 113 -9.59 16.03 -9.43
N ASP A 114 -9.96 15.82 -8.16
CA ASP A 114 -9.62 16.74 -7.07
C ASP A 114 -8.72 16.05 -6.04
N VAL A 115 -7.47 15.75 -6.42
CA VAL A 115 -6.47 15.15 -5.53
C VAL A 115 -5.53 16.25 -5.05
N GLU A 116 -5.59 16.58 -3.77
CA GLU A 116 -4.67 17.53 -3.15
C GLU A 116 -3.37 16.83 -2.77
N ILE A 117 -2.26 17.24 -3.38
CA ILE A 117 -0.91 16.74 -3.09
C ILE A 117 -0.07 17.90 -2.60
N ILE A 118 0.63 17.71 -1.48
CA ILE A 118 1.62 18.67 -0.98
C ILE A 118 2.95 18.36 -1.70
N PRO A 119 3.45 19.29 -2.54
CA PRO A 119 4.65 19.03 -3.36
C PRO A 119 5.89 18.66 -2.53
N ASP A 120 6.06 19.28 -1.36
CA ASP A 120 7.21 19.05 -0.46
C ASP A 120 7.22 17.63 0.14
N PHE A 121 6.06 16.98 0.22
CA PHE A 121 5.91 15.61 0.73
C PHE A 121 5.98 14.55 -0.37
N TRP A 122 6.12 14.98 -1.63
CA TRP A 122 6.17 14.08 -2.77
C TRP A 122 7.61 13.72 -3.13
N ILE A 123 7.88 12.42 -3.23
CA ILE A 123 9.21 11.91 -3.60
C ILE A 123 9.36 12.05 -5.11
N ASN A 124 10.10 13.06 -5.56
CA ASN A 124 10.40 13.27 -6.97
C ASN A 124 11.50 12.29 -7.42
N ASP A 125 11.27 11.59 -8.51
CA ASP A 125 12.30 10.87 -9.23
C ASP A 125 13.15 11.86 -10.01
N VAL A 126 14.30 12.24 -9.50
CA VAL A 126 15.26 13.11 -10.16
C VAL A 126 15.83 12.46 -11.45
N ASN A 127 15.49 11.20 -11.72
CA ASN A 127 16.00 10.42 -12.86
C ASN A 127 14.94 9.87 -13.82
N ASN A 128 13.69 10.30 -13.75
CA ASN A 128 12.73 9.95 -14.80
C ASN A 128 11.87 11.16 -15.16
N SER A 129 12.32 11.81 -16.26
CA SER A 129 11.53 12.65 -17.18
C SER A 129 10.20 13.16 -16.63
N ILE A 130 10.16 14.49 -16.42
CA ILE A 130 9.00 15.37 -16.62
C ILE A 130 7.72 14.57 -16.83
N ILE A 131 7.01 14.26 -15.75
CA ILE A 131 5.62 13.86 -15.88
C ILE A 131 4.85 15.15 -16.00
N ASP A 132 4.39 15.41 -17.20
CA ASP A 132 3.50 16.47 -17.61
C ASP A 132 2.37 16.68 -16.59
N VAL A 133 2.48 17.76 -15.86
CA VAL A 133 1.35 18.35 -15.10
C VAL A 133 0.46 19.16 -16.07
N ASN A 134 0.77 19.11 -17.37
CA ASN A 134 0.03 19.81 -18.42
C ASN A 134 -0.44 18.83 -19.49
N ASN A 135 -1.57 18.16 -19.26
CA ASN A 135 -2.41 17.71 -20.38
C ASN A 135 -3.88 17.94 -20.07
N SER A 136 -4.22 19.23 -20.06
CA SER A 136 -5.52 19.66 -20.57
C SER A 136 -5.25 20.39 -21.88
N ILE A 137 -5.99 19.99 -22.93
CA ILE A 137 -6.13 20.65 -24.23
C ILE A 137 -5.05 20.29 -25.26
N ASN A 138 -5.34 19.34 -26.16
CA ASN A 138 -5.66 19.66 -27.56
C ASN A 138 -6.24 18.46 -28.29
N VAL A 139 -7.42 18.70 -28.86
CA VAL A 139 -8.06 17.93 -29.92
C VAL A 139 -7.32 18.24 -31.22
N GLY A 140 -7.02 17.21 -32.02
CA GLY A 140 -6.47 17.42 -33.35
C GLY A 140 -6.17 16.09 -34.03
N ASP A 141 -7.01 15.79 -34.99
CA ASP A 141 -7.01 14.68 -35.94
C ASP A 141 -5.65 14.30 -36.56
N ASN A 142 -5.38 13.00 -36.75
CA ASN A 142 -5.24 12.36 -38.04
C ASN A 142 -4.79 10.90 -38.00
N GLU A 143 -5.64 10.06 -38.60
CA GLU A 143 -5.47 8.95 -39.52
C GLU A 143 -4.31 7.94 -39.43
N GLN A 144 -4.77 6.70 -39.31
CA GLN A 144 -4.33 5.47 -40.01
C GLN A 144 -2.94 4.89 -39.76
N SER A 145 -2.95 3.75 -39.05
CA SER A 145 -2.34 2.54 -39.60
C SER A 145 -2.86 1.30 -38.93
N LYS A 146 -3.53 0.46 -39.71
CA LYS A 146 -4.00 -0.89 -39.38
C LYS A 146 -2.80 -1.82 -39.19
N VAL A 147 -2.65 -2.41 -38.01
CA VAL A 147 -1.91 -3.66 -37.84
C VAL A 147 -2.78 -4.65 -37.07
N ASN A 148 -3.20 -5.67 -37.82
CA ASN A 148 -3.89 -6.86 -37.28
C ASN A 148 -3.00 -7.56 -36.25
N LYS A 149 -3.44 -7.60 -34.99
CA LYS A 149 -2.96 -8.57 -33.99
C LYS A 149 -4.11 -9.51 -33.62
N ARG A 150 -3.97 -10.75 -34.07
CA ARG A 150 -4.84 -11.88 -33.72
C ARG A 150 -4.93 -12.01 -32.21
N LYS A 151 -6.14 -11.93 -31.67
CA LYS A 151 -6.47 -12.27 -30.28
C LYS A 151 -6.42 -13.80 -30.17
N SER A 152 -5.44 -14.32 -29.46
CA SER A 152 -5.50 -15.67 -28.88
C SER A 152 -6.08 -15.52 -27.48
N SER A 153 -7.30 -15.99 -27.28
CA SER A 153 -7.93 -16.11 -25.98
C SER A 153 -7.25 -17.23 -25.18
N PRO A 154 -6.98 -17.06 -23.88
CA PRO A 154 -6.51 -18.17 -23.07
C PRO A 154 -7.63 -19.20 -22.90
N PRO A 155 -7.30 -20.49 -22.73
CA PRO A 155 -8.29 -21.57 -22.60
C PRO A 155 -9.09 -21.37 -21.31
N HIS A 156 -10.42 -21.49 -21.43
CA HIS A 156 -11.35 -21.54 -20.31
C HIS A 156 -11.13 -22.85 -19.53
N ILE A 157 -10.50 -22.80 -18.38
CA ILE A 157 -10.45 -23.90 -17.42
C ILE A 157 -11.74 -23.84 -16.60
N ARG A 158 -12.57 -24.90 -16.68
CA ARG A 158 -13.75 -25.03 -15.82
C ARG A 158 -13.33 -25.32 -14.39
N VAL A 159 -13.79 -24.48 -13.45
CA VAL A 159 -13.44 -24.54 -12.02
C VAL A 159 -13.79 -25.88 -11.35
N GLY A 160 -14.58 -26.75 -11.99
CA GLY A 160 -14.97 -28.07 -11.45
C GLY A 160 -13.95 -29.20 -11.57
N GLU A 161 -12.83 -29.01 -12.29
CA GLU A 161 -11.85 -30.09 -12.51
C GLU A 161 -10.62 -30.01 -11.57
N LEU A 162 -10.50 -29.01 -10.75
CA LEU A 162 -9.33 -28.79 -9.86
C LEU A 162 -9.49 -29.31 -8.43
N PHE A 163 -10.70 -29.68 -8.02
CA PHE A 163 -10.94 -30.25 -6.70
C PHE A 163 -11.83 -31.49 -6.78
N PRO A 164 -11.29 -32.72 -6.73
CA PRO A 164 -12.12 -33.87 -6.51
C PRO A 164 -12.80 -33.73 -5.15
N ALA A 165 -14.12 -33.96 -5.11
CA ALA A 165 -14.92 -33.97 -3.91
C ALA A 165 -14.35 -34.99 -2.91
N ASN A 166 -13.59 -34.53 -1.92
CA ASN A 166 -13.20 -35.30 -0.77
C ASN A 166 -13.42 -34.48 0.52
N SER A 167 -14.56 -34.70 1.12
CA SER A 167 -14.84 -35.02 2.53
C SER A 167 -14.01 -34.30 3.61
N PHE A 168 -13.83 -32.99 3.60
CA PHE A 168 -13.29 -32.32 4.78
C PHE A 168 -14.12 -31.10 5.25
N PHE A 169 -15.21 -30.78 4.59
CA PHE A 169 -16.06 -29.62 4.91
C PHE A 169 -17.52 -29.98 5.22
N ASP A 170 -17.77 -31.18 5.72
CA ASP A 170 -19.11 -31.55 6.20
C ASP A 170 -19.04 -31.84 7.71
N LYS A 171 -18.69 -30.81 8.48
CA LYS A 171 -19.05 -30.70 9.89
C LYS A 171 -19.89 -29.45 10.05
N SER A 172 -21.15 -29.69 10.34
CA SER A 172 -22.18 -28.70 10.59
C SER A 172 -21.72 -27.63 11.60
N LEU A 173 -22.07 -26.39 11.34
CA LEU A 173 -21.90 -25.21 12.18
C LEU A 173 -22.71 -25.24 13.48
N ASP A 174 -23.31 -26.37 13.85
CA ASP A 174 -24.24 -26.49 14.99
C ASP A 174 -23.55 -26.81 16.33
N ASP A 175 -22.24 -27.12 16.34
CA ASP A 175 -21.54 -27.50 17.58
C ASP A 175 -20.73 -26.38 18.26
N CYS A 176 -20.92 -25.13 17.88
CA CYS A 176 -20.18 -24.00 18.47
C CYS A 176 -20.96 -23.17 19.50
N TYR A 177 -22.19 -23.61 19.88
CA TYR A 177 -22.96 -22.95 20.94
C TYR A 177 -23.54 -23.99 21.93
N ALA A 178 -22.66 -24.57 22.73
CA ALA A 178 -23.04 -25.25 23.98
C ALA A 178 -22.00 -24.92 25.05
#